data_48f75d4ed5a6d2e82782a1e52cb9ba9b
#
_entry.id   48f75d4ed5a6d2e82782a1e52cb9ba9b
#
_cell.length_a   1.000
_cell.length_b   1.000
_cell.length_c   1.000
_cell.angle_alpha   90.00
_cell.angle_beta   90.00
_cell.angle_gamma   90.00
#
_symmetry.space_group_name_H-M   'P 1'
#
loop_
_entity.id
_entity.type
_entity.pdbx_description
1 polymer ?
#
loop_
_entity_poly.entity_id
_entity_poly.type
_entity_poly.pdbx_seq_one_letter_code
_entity_poly.pdbx_strand_id
1 'polypeptide(L)' 'MSEEKSTQWIDVNEIQEKYLPISKKAIRKLLKDNLDVARTGKKLLVERNQLESFLRNEF' A
#
# COMPACT_ATOMS: atom_id res chain seq x y z
N MET A 1 2.96 -23.50 6.40
CA MET A 1 2.66 -23.09 6.26
C MET A 1 2.38 -22.45 6.30
N SER A 2 2.36 -22.08 6.38
CA SER A 2 1.96 -21.43 6.30
C SER A 2 1.70 -20.59 6.33
N GLU A 3 1.74 -20.22 6.36
CA GLU A 3 1.36 -19.47 6.30
C GLU A 3 1.12 -18.61 6.18
N GLU A 4 1.19 -18.49 5.94
CA GLU A 4 0.86 -17.67 5.63
C GLU A 4 0.33 -16.76 5.81
N LYS A 5 0.52 -16.67 6.05
CA LYS A 5 -0.09 -15.96 6.31
C LYS A 5 -0.55 -15.02 5.77
N SER A 6 -0.43 -14.83 5.44
CA SER A 6 -1.55 -14.09 4.93
C SER A 6 -1.29 -12.60 4.76
N THR A 7 -0.08 -12.20 4.79
CA THR A 7 0.27 -10.83 4.47
C THR A 7 0.29 -10.66 2.97
N GLN A 8 -0.49 -9.73 2.47
CA GLN A 8 -0.50 -9.40 1.06
C GLN A 8 0.17 -8.06 0.83
N TRP A 9 1.06 -8.05 -0.14
CA TRP A 9 1.75 -6.83 -0.54
C TRP A 9 1.14 -6.33 -1.84
N ILE A 10 0.76 -5.08 -1.87
CA ILE A 10 0.16 -4.47 -3.05
C ILE A 10 1.01 -3.30 -3.50
N ASP A 11 0.93 -3.00 -4.79
CA ASP A 11 1.73 -1.91 -5.33
C ASP A 11 0.87 -0.68 -5.61
N VAL A 12 1.52 0.37 -6.06
CA VAL A 12 0.85 1.65 -6.29
C VAL A 12 -0.23 1.53 -7.36
N ASN A 13 0.00 0.72 -8.38
CA ASN A 13 -1.00 0.54 -9.42
C ASN A 13 -2.30 -0.01 -8.87
N GLU A 14 -2.19 -1.03 -8.03
CA GLU A 14 -3.36 -1.64 -7.46
C GLU A 14 -4.08 -0.68 -6.52
N ILE A 15 -3.32 0.09 -5.76
CA ILE A 15 -3.92 1.08 -4.87
C ILE A 15 -4.70 2.11 -5.67
N GLN A 16 -4.13 2.56 -6.77
CA GLN A 16 -4.81 3.54 -7.60
C GLN A 16 -6.10 3.01 -8.18
N GLU A 17 -6.10 1.75 -8.57
CA GLU A 17 -7.28 1.15 -9.18
C GLU A 17 -8.37 0.82 -8.17
N LYS A 18 -7.98 0.32 -7.02
CA LYS A 18 -8.96 -0.26 -6.10
C LYS A 18 -9.24 0.55 -4.86
N TYR A 19 -8.33 1.42 -4.48
CA TYR A 19 -8.47 2.14 -3.22
C TYR A 19 -8.59 3.65 -3.40
N LEU A 20 -7.59 4.26 -4.02
CA LEU A 20 -7.51 5.71 -4.11
C LEU A 20 -7.33 6.14 -5.56
N PRO A 21 -8.35 6.75 -6.16
CA PRO A 21 -8.26 7.20 -7.56
C PRO A 21 -7.50 8.52 -7.66
N ILE A 22 -6.28 8.55 -7.18
CA ILE A 22 -5.44 9.73 -7.26
C ILE A 22 -4.16 9.36 -8.00
N SER A 23 -3.31 10.34 -8.28
CA SER A 23 -2.12 10.06 -9.06
C SER A 23 -1.16 9.13 -8.30
N LYS A 24 -0.38 8.38 -9.05
CA LYS A 24 0.59 7.47 -8.46
C LYS A 24 1.62 8.22 -7.63
N LYS A 25 1.99 9.41 -8.08
CA LYS A 25 2.93 10.24 -7.34
C LYS A 25 2.37 10.60 -5.97
N ALA A 26 1.11 10.97 -5.92
CA ALA A 26 0.47 11.31 -4.66
C ALA A 26 0.36 10.10 -3.76
N ILE A 27 0.06 8.93 -4.32
CA ILE A 27 -0.02 7.69 -3.55
C ILE A 27 1.35 7.37 -2.95
N ARG A 28 2.42 7.47 -3.73
CA ARG A 28 3.76 7.19 -3.23
C ARG A 28 4.11 8.09 -2.05
N LYS A 29 3.80 9.35 -2.17
CA LYS A 29 4.09 10.29 -1.10
C LYS A 29 3.29 9.96 0.15
N LEU A 30 2.02 9.68 -0.03
CA LEU A 30 1.15 9.32 1.07
C LEU A 30 1.68 8.09 1.83
N LEU A 31 2.08 7.08 1.08
CA LEU A 31 2.57 5.85 1.70
C LEU A 31 3.88 6.08 2.45
N LYS A 32 4.79 6.82 1.84
CA LYS A 32 6.07 7.06 2.48
C LYS A 32 5.95 7.90 3.75
N ASP A 33 5.00 8.82 3.76
CA ASP A 33 4.83 9.71 4.91
C ASP A 33 4.10 9.04 6.05
N ASN A 34 3.26 8.06 5.77
CA ASN A 34 2.34 7.52 6.77
C ASN A 34 2.49 6.03 7.05
N LEU A 35 3.07 5.30 6.15
CA LEU A 35 3.16 3.85 6.28
C LEU A 35 4.57 3.36 6.03
N ASP A 36 4.85 2.17 6.54
CA ASP A 36 6.08 1.48 6.21
C ASP A 36 5.93 0.84 4.84
N VAL A 37 6.81 1.17 3.94
CA VAL A 37 6.76 0.63 2.60
C VAL A 37 7.99 -0.19 2.31
N ALA A 38 7.83 -1.20 1.48
CA ALA A 38 8.93 -2.02 1.01
C ALA A 38 9.25 -1.64 -0.42
N ARG A 39 10.51 -1.74 -0.75
CA ARG A 39 10.95 -1.41 -2.09
C ARG A 39 11.56 -2.63 -2.73
N THR A 40 11.02 -3.01 -3.86
CA THR A 40 11.52 -4.16 -4.60
C THR A 40 11.78 -3.72 -6.03
N GLY A 41 13.05 -3.57 -6.39
CA GLY A 41 13.36 -3.06 -7.70
C GLY A 41 12.77 -1.68 -7.91
N LYS A 42 11.92 -1.55 -8.89
CA LYS A 42 11.30 -0.27 -9.21
C LYS A 42 9.93 -0.09 -8.58
N LYS A 43 9.48 -1.08 -7.83
CA LYS A 43 8.13 -1.04 -7.28
C LYS A 43 8.14 -0.69 -5.80
N LEU A 44 7.13 0.03 -5.42
CA LEU A 44 6.88 0.36 -4.03
C LEU A 44 5.72 -0.50 -3.56
N LEU A 45 5.94 -1.25 -2.48
CA LEU A 45 4.94 -2.18 -1.98
C LEU A 45 4.54 -1.80 -0.57
N VAL A 46 3.29 -2.04 -0.24
CA VAL A 46 2.80 -1.77 1.10
C VAL A 46 1.94 -2.95 1.52
N GLU A 47 1.93 -3.21 2.81
CA GLU A 47 1.12 -4.29 3.35
C GLU A 47 -0.35 -3.89 3.28
N ARG A 48 -1.16 -4.77 2.74
CA ARG A 48 -2.57 -4.50 2.54
C ARG A 48 -3.28 -4.13 3.84
N ASN A 49 -2.99 -4.87 4.90
CA ASN A 49 -3.65 -4.62 6.19
C ASN A 49 -3.31 -3.23 6.73
N GLN A 50 -2.06 -2.81 6.57
CA GLN A 50 -1.67 -1.50 7.01
C GLN A 50 -2.37 -0.41 6.20
N LEU A 51 -2.46 -0.61 4.91
CA LEU A 51 -3.14 0.35 4.05
C LEU A 51 -4.61 0.48 4.41
N GLU A 52 -5.27 -0.65 4.58
CA GLU A 52 -6.69 -0.63 4.91
C GLU A 52 -6.94 0.03 6.25
N SER A 53 -6.08 -0.25 7.22
CA SER A 53 -6.20 0.35 8.53
C SER A 53 -5.99 1.87 8.46
N PHE A 54 -5.00 2.29 7.70
CA PHE A 54 -4.73 3.71 7.50
C PHE A 54 -5.92 4.42 6.87
N LEU A 55 -6.47 3.83 5.82
CA LEU A 55 -7.61 4.46 5.13
C LEU A 55 -8.83 4.53 6.02
N ARG A 56 -9.03 3.50 6.84
CA ARG A 56 -10.17 3.48 7.74
C ARG A 56 -10.07 4.57 8.79
N ASN A 57 -8.86 4.87 9.25
CA ASN A 57 -8.66 5.84 10.30
C ASN A 57 -8.50 7.27 9.79
N GLU A 58 -7.92 7.44 8.60
CA GLU A 58 -7.61 8.77 8.07
C GLU A 58 -8.65 9.29 7.09
N PHE A 59 -9.38 8.40 6.49
CA PHE A 59 -10.40 8.75 5.55
C PHE A 59 -11.73 8.14 5.95
#